data_5a794225be32f83496eaff8fa7c68a3b
#
_entry.id   5a794225be32f83496eaff8fa7c68a3b
#
_cell.length_a   1.000
_cell.length_b   1.000
_cell.length_c   1.000
_cell.angle_alpha   90.00
_cell.angle_beta   90.00
_cell.angle_gamma   90.00
#
_symmetry.space_group_name_H-M   'P 1'
#
loop_
_entity.id
_entity.type
_entity.pdbx_description
1 polymer ?
#
loop_
_entity_poly.entity_id
_entity_poly.type
_entity_poly.pdbx_seq_one_letter_code
_entity_poly.pdbx_strand_id
1 'polypeptide(L)'
;MAIRKYKPTTAGRRGGSVADFVEITRSEPEKSLVRPLPKKGGRNNSGRTTARHQGGGHKRQYRVIDFRRVDKDGVPAKVAHIEYDPNRT
;
A
#
# COMPACT_ATOMS: atom_id res chain seq x y z
N MET A 1 -11.02 -5.37 9.61
CA MET A 1 -10.11 -4.33 10.10
C MET A 1 -10.89 -3.32 10.93
N ALA A 2 -10.38 -2.93 12.09
CA ALA A 2 -11.07 -1.98 12.96
C ALA A 2 -11.03 -0.55 12.37
N ILE A 3 -11.99 0.27 12.75
CA ILE A 3 -12.19 1.61 12.21
C ILE A 3 -12.07 2.63 13.33
N ARG A 4 -11.30 3.69 13.07
CA ARG A 4 -11.21 4.85 13.95
C ARG A 4 -12.06 5.98 13.37
N LYS A 5 -13.00 6.48 14.13
CA LYS A 5 -13.85 7.61 13.72
C LYS A 5 -13.23 8.94 14.19
N TYR A 6 -13.33 9.95 13.36
CA TYR A 6 -12.92 11.29 13.71
C TYR A 6 -14.00 12.00 14.54
N LYS A 7 -13.56 12.91 15.41
CA LYS A 7 -14.46 13.83 16.09
C LYS A 7 -14.99 14.88 15.11
N PRO A 8 -16.21 15.38 15.27
CA PRO A 8 -16.79 16.36 14.34
C PRO A 8 -16.24 17.78 14.61
N THR A 9 -14.92 17.97 14.49
CA THR A 9 -14.27 19.25 14.76
C THR A 9 -14.40 20.23 13.61
N THR A 10 -14.52 19.70 12.37
CA THR A 10 -14.72 20.50 11.15
C THR A 10 -15.76 19.82 10.27
N ALA A 11 -16.31 20.57 9.28
CA ALA A 11 -17.24 19.96 8.32
C ALA A 11 -16.62 18.80 7.54
N GLY A 12 -15.32 18.89 7.19
CA GLY A 12 -14.61 17.85 6.46
C GLY A 12 -14.35 16.59 7.29
N ARG A 13 -14.27 16.71 8.61
CA ARG A 13 -14.04 15.56 9.50
C ARG A 13 -15.32 14.92 10.01
N ARG A 14 -16.44 15.63 9.89
CA ARG A 14 -17.73 15.09 10.34
C ARG A 14 -18.09 13.85 9.54
N GLY A 15 -18.37 12.73 10.24
CA GLY A 15 -18.65 11.45 9.60
C GLY A 15 -17.45 10.74 8.99
N GLY A 16 -16.25 11.34 9.07
CA GLY A 16 -15.02 10.72 8.57
C GLY A 16 -14.56 9.56 9.43
N SER A 17 -13.98 8.55 8.79
CA SER A 17 -13.39 7.41 9.47
C SER A 17 -12.20 6.87 8.67
N VAL A 18 -11.28 6.21 9.36
CA VAL A 18 -10.12 5.56 8.76
C VAL A 18 -9.87 4.22 9.42
N ALA A 19 -9.13 3.34 8.77
CA ALA A 19 -8.65 2.12 9.39
C ALA A 19 -7.67 2.48 10.53
N ASP A 20 -7.72 1.74 11.63
CA ASP A 20 -6.84 2.00 12.77
C ASP A 20 -5.51 1.24 12.70
N PHE A 21 -5.40 0.30 11.78
CA PHE A 21 -4.17 -0.47 11.50
C PHE A 21 -3.64 -1.27 12.70
N VAL A 22 -4.50 -1.69 13.62
CA VAL A 22 -4.05 -2.42 14.83
C VAL A 22 -3.47 -3.80 14.49
N GLU A 23 -3.85 -4.40 13.36
CA GLU A 23 -3.33 -5.70 12.92
C GLU A 23 -1.91 -5.60 12.38
N ILE A 24 -1.44 -4.41 12.03
CA ILE A 24 -0.11 -4.21 11.46
C ILE A 24 0.92 -4.21 12.58
N THR A 25 1.90 -5.10 12.49
CA THR A 25 2.92 -5.28 13.52
C THR A 25 4.25 -4.62 13.18
N ARG A 26 4.43 -4.16 11.91
CA ARG A 26 5.66 -3.52 11.46
C ARG A 26 5.34 -2.35 10.53
N SER A 27 5.93 -1.19 10.79
CA SER A 27 5.72 0.01 9.99
C SER A 27 6.61 0.06 8.75
N GLU A 28 7.76 -0.60 8.79
CA GLU A 28 8.70 -0.61 7.68
C GLU A 28 8.53 -1.87 6.82
N PRO A 29 8.65 -1.77 5.47
CA PRO A 29 8.59 -2.94 4.62
C PRO A 29 9.83 -3.82 4.77
N GLU A 30 9.70 -5.10 4.44
CA GLU A 30 10.85 -6.01 4.34
C GLU A 30 11.72 -5.59 3.15
N LYS A 31 12.93 -5.11 3.39
CA LYS A 31 13.80 -4.53 2.37
C LYS A 31 14.14 -5.49 1.23
N SER A 32 14.28 -6.78 1.53
CA SER A 32 14.59 -7.78 0.52
C SER A 32 13.46 -8.04 -0.47
N LEU A 33 12.23 -7.71 -0.10
CA LEU A 33 11.02 -7.93 -0.91
C LEU A 33 10.46 -6.65 -1.53
N VAL A 34 11.20 -5.54 -1.46
CA VAL A 34 10.77 -4.26 -2.01
C VAL A 34 11.45 -4.03 -3.36
N ARG A 35 10.68 -3.53 -4.33
CA ARG A 35 11.17 -3.15 -5.66
C ARG A 35 10.68 -1.76 -6.02
N PRO A 36 11.40 -1.04 -6.89
CA PRO A 36 10.93 0.28 -7.34
C PRO A 36 9.57 0.19 -8.04
N LEU A 37 8.73 1.18 -7.80
CA LEU A 37 7.45 1.33 -8.50
C LEU A 37 7.42 2.73 -9.12
N PRO A 38 7.99 2.90 -10.33
CA PRO A 38 8.01 4.21 -10.97
C PRO A 38 6.62 4.63 -11.42
N LYS A 39 6.36 5.93 -11.34
CA LYS A 39 5.12 6.54 -11.79
C LYS A 39 5.45 7.60 -12.81
N LYS A 40 4.80 7.55 -13.96
CA LYS A 40 5.02 8.50 -15.05
C LYS A 40 4.02 9.65 -15.08
N GLY A 41 2.84 9.47 -14.45
CA GLY A 41 1.80 10.49 -14.45
C GLY A 41 1.30 10.85 -15.85
N GLY A 42 1.36 9.91 -16.79
CA GLY A 42 0.98 10.14 -18.18
C GLY A 42 1.99 10.94 -19.01
N ARG A 43 3.22 11.16 -18.51
CA ARG A 43 4.26 11.94 -19.23
C ARG A 43 5.15 11.01 -20.01
N ASN A 44 5.58 11.50 -21.22
CA ASN A 44 6.52 10.79 -22.08
C ASN A 44 7.98 11.16 -21.70
N ASN A 45 8.94 10.72 -22.53
CA ASN A 45 10.36 11.00 -22.32
C ASN A 45 10.72 12.48 -22.38
N SER A 46 9.92 13.33 -23.06
CA SER A 46 10.13 14.78 -23.10
C SER A 46 9.41 15.54 -21.99
N GLY A 47 8.75 14.85 -21.06
CA GLY A 47 8.05 15.44 -19.94
C GLY A 47 6.66 15.97 -20.26
N ARG A 48 6.19 15.79 -21.49
CA ARG A 48 4.87 16.25 -21.92
C ARG A 48 3.79 15.22 -21.60
N THR A 49 2.59 15.68 -21.27
CA THR A 49 1.44 14.82 -21.01
C THR A 49 0.93 14.20 -22.31
N THR A 50 1.12 12.91 -22.50
CA THR A 50 0.62 12.15 -23.63
C THR A 50 -0.62 11.32 -23.30
N ALA A 51 -0.79 10.95 -22.02
CA ALA A 51 -1.99 10.30 -21.51
C ALA A 51 -2.56 11.16 -20.38
N ARG A 52 -3.83 11.61 -20.53
CA ARG A 52 -4.50 12.44 -19.53
C ARG A 52 -5.15 11.58 -18.44
N HIS A 53 -5.55 12.24 -17.36
CA HIS A 53 -6.20 11.60 -16.20
C HIS A 53 -5.31 10.63 -15.43
N GLN A 54 -3.98 10.80 -15.49
CA GLN A 54 -3.03 10.05 -14.68
C GLN A 54 -2.28 10.99 -13.75
N GLY A 55 -2.30 10.66 -12.46
CA GLY A 55 -1.57 11.39 -11.45
C GLY A 55 -0.38 10.61 -10.91
N GLY A 56 0.52 11.28 -10.21
CA GLY A 56 1.67 10.66 -9.55
C GLY A 56 1.35 10.19 -8.15
N GLY A 57 0.75 11.05 -7.34
CA GLY A 57 0.51 10.79 -5.92
C GLY A 57 1.80 10.67 -5.12
N HIS A 58 1.68 10.11 -3.92
CA HIS A 58 2.82 9.88 -3.05
C HIS A 58 3.67 8.72 -3.58
N LYS A 59 5.00 8.81 -3.40
CA LYS A 59 5.94 7.76 -3.82
C LYS A 59 5.62 6.45 -3.11
N ARG A 60 5.60 5.36 -3.88
CA ARG A 60 5.32 4.03 -3.38
C ARG A 60 6.40 3.06 -3.82
N GLN A 61 6.52 1.95 -3.10
CA GLN A 61 7.40 0.85 -3.45
C GLN A 61 6.55 -0.41 -3.68
N TYR A 62 6.93 -1.19 -4.68
CA TYR A 62 6.27 -2.45 -4.96
C TYR A 62 6.75 -3.53 -3.98
N ARG A 63 5.79 -4.29 -3.42
CA ARG A 63 6.09 -5.44 -2.57
C ARG A 63 5.99 -6.71 -3.38
N VAL A 64 7.05 -7.51 -3.38
CA VAL A 64 7.04 -8.82 -4.04
C VAL A 64 6.22 -9.78 -3.18
N ILE A 65 5.20 -10.39 -3.79
CA ILE A 65 4.28 -11.28 -3.10
C ILE A 65 4.26 -12.63 -3.80
N ASP A 66 4.34 -13.67 -3.01
CA ASP A 66 4.18 -15.04 -3.50
C ASP A 66 2.69 -15.42 -3.44
N PHE A 67 2.00 -15.29 -4.57
CA PHE A 67 0.59 -15.64 -4.69
C PHE A 67 0.35 -17.15 -4.87
N ARG A 68 1.36 -17.86 -5.35
CA ARG A 68 1.27 -19.31 -5.61
C ARG A 68 2.20 -20.05 -4.64
N ARG A 69 1.62 -20.55 -3.57
CA ARG A 69 2.37 -21.21 -2.49
C ARG A 69 2.18 -22.73 -2.50
N VAL A 70 1.74 -23.30 -3.62
CA VAL A 70 1.46 -24.73 -3.73
C VAL A 70 2.71 -25.58 -3.48
N ASP A 71 3.86 -25.10 -3.95
CA ASP A 71 5.15 -25.77 -3.74
C ASP A 71 5.61 -25.76 -2.27
N LYS A 72 4.97 -24.94 -1.44
CA LYS A 72 5.28 -24.80 -0.01
C LYS A 72 4.22 -25.40 0.91
N ASP A 73 3.22 -26.08 0.31
CA ASP A 73 2.19 -26.77 1.09
C ASP A 73 2.80 -27.82 2.01
N GLY A 74 2.30 -27.90 3.24
CA GLY A 74 2.79 -28.85 4.23
C GLY A 74 4.08 -28.44 4.93
N VAL A 75 4.72 -27.33 4.53
CA VAL A 75 5.89 -26.81 5.23
C VAL A 75 5.43 -25.97 6.42
N PRO A 76 5.86 -26.32 7.66
CA PRO A 76 5.50 -25.50 8.83
C PRO A 76 6.17 -24.13 8.75
N ALA A 77 5.42 -23.10 9.11
CA ALA A 77 5.91 -21.72 9.05
C ALA A 77 5.35 -20.92 10.20
N LYS A 78 6.07 -19.86 10.57
CA LYS A 78 5.66 -18.92 11.60
C LYS A 78 5.53 -17.54 10.98
N VAL A 79 4.42 -16.84 11.29
CA VAL A 79 4.24 -15.46 10.85
C VAL A 79 5.25 -14.58 11.61
N ALA A 80 6.14 -13.91 10.86
CA ALA A 80 7.16 -13.03 11.44
C ALA A 80 6.57 -11.66 11.79
N HIS A 81 5.86 -11.05 10.84
CA HIS A 81 5.19 -9.76 11.05
C HIS A 81 4.13 -9.56 9.97
N ILE A 82 3.29 -8.57 10.18
CA ILE A 82 2.27 -8.14 9.23
C ILE A 82 2.57 -6.68 8.88
N GLU A 83 2.67 -6.39 7.58
CA GLU A 83 2.95 -5.03 7.10
C GLU A 83 1.86 -4.55 6.13
N TYR A 84 1.74 -3.23 6.01
CA TYR A 84 0.76 -2.60 5.12
C TYR A 84 1.29 -2.52 3.69
N ASP A 85 0.43 -2.88 2.71
CA ASP A 85 0.74 -2.73 1.29
C ASP A 85 -0.15 -1.62 0.70
N PRO A 86 0.42 -0.44 0.37
CA PRO A 86 -0.37 0.66 -0.17
C PRO A 86 -0.80 0.47 -1.62
N ASN A 87 -0.33 -0.57 -2.30
CA ASN A 87 -0.58 -0.80 -3.72
C ASN A 87 -1.80 -1.68 -3.98
N ARG A 88 -2.37 -2.28 -2.95
CA ARG A 88 -3.49 -3.23 -3.05
C ARG A 88 -4.59 -2.86 -2.05
N THR A 89 -5.81 -3.28 -2.38
CA THR A 89 -6.97 -3.11 -1.48
C THR A 89 -7.04 -4.22 -0.39
#